data_d778ecab1d1aa0fedae3749ab3aeff68
#
_entry.id   d778ecab1d1aa0fedae3749ab3aeff68
#
_cell.length_a   1.000
_cell.length_b   1.000
_cell.length_c   1.000
_cell.angle_alpha   90.00
_cell.angle_beta   90.00
_cell.angle_gamma   90.00
#
_symmetry.space_group_name_H-M   'P 1'
#
loop_
_entity.id
_entity.type
_entity.pdbx_description
1 polymer ?
#
loop_
_entity_poly.entity_id
_entity_poly.type
_entity_poly.pdbx_seq_one_letter_code
_entity_poly.pdbx_strand_id
1 'polypeptide(L)'
;MKDKTASAGISRGGWSQGLDIAGGVIGGLGGILQNRASIAHANKVADHNYEMAVQGVRDKNAELASLNKFDTDTRNYKIDIANKYLLPQIRESAQQSYYAIALGQYQADQQDAFIRGEMNRKFTEQHGTNIASLGAGNRTGQLAGAKMTAGARGRMLQQMSEKGMGRRAQGQLAMNKTALQAQRAATEVVAPLHMPQYKRKMLSMPKRGPRQSSDFMSELMIMGGSVMGGIANAVA
;
A
#
# COMPACT_ATOMS: atom_id res chain seq x y z
N MET A 1 0.68 29.39 4.99
CA MET A 1 1.85 28.56 5.32
C MET A 1 2.18 27.76 4.08
N LYS A 2 3.30 28.05 3.44
CA LYS A 2 3.72 27.40 2.18
C LYS A 2 4.75 26.33 2.55
N ASP A 3 4.35 25.08 2.48
CA ASP A 3 5.25 23.95 2.66
C ASP A 3 6.18 23.85 1.45
N LYS A 4 7.46 24.12 1.70
CA LYS A 4 8.55 23.84 0.77
C LYS A 4 8.92 22.36 0.94
N THR A 5 8.39 21.49 0.10
CA THR A 5 8.94 20.14 -0.10
C THR A 5 10.30 20.29 -0.76
N ALA A 6 11.36 20.06 0.02
CA ALA A 6 12.72 19.92 -0.50
C ALA A 6 12.82 18.62 -1.27
N SER A 7 12.77 18.71 -2.61
CA SER A 7 13.17 17.63 -3.51
C SER A 7 14.67 17.41 -3.36
N ALA A 8 15.09 16.35 -2.68
CA ALA A 8 16.46 15.88 -2.66
C ALA A 8 16.77 15.32 -4.06
N GLY A 9 17.32 16.18 -4.92
CA GLY A 9 17.87 15.78 -6.21
C GLY A 9 19.05 14.85 -5.99
N ILE A 10 18.85 13.56 -6.24
CA ILE A 10 19.95 12.58 -6.32
C ILE A 10 20.79 12.96 -7.54
N SER A 11 21.92 13.60 -7.30
CA SER A 11 22.88 13.96 -8.33
C SER A 11 23.39 12.69 -9.01
N ARG A 12 23.06 12.52 -10.29
CA ARG A 12 23.55 11.46 -11.19
C ARG A 12 25.06 11.56 -11.53
N GLY A 13 25.80 12.47 -10.85
CA GLY A 13 27.18 12.81 -11.18
C GLY A 13 28.25 11.82 -10.70
N GLY A 14 27.95 10.81 -9.89
CA GLY A 14 28.96 9.91 -9.32
C GLY A 14 29.53 8.84 -10.26
N TRP A 15 28.96 8.65 -11.45
CA TRP A 15 29.34 7.55 -12.35
C TRP A 15 30.43 7.89 -13.35
N SER A 16 30.67 9.18 -13.63
CA SER A 16 31.70 9.63 -14.59
C SER A 16 33.14 9.56 -14.04
N GLN A 17 33.33 9.70 -12.73
CA GLN A 17 34.66 9.68 -12.12
C GLN A 17 35.34 8.27 -12.11
N GLY A 18 34.56 7.20 -12.21
CA GLY A 18 35.10 5.83 -12.33
C GLY A 18 35.65 5.47 -13.72
N LEU A 19 35.24 6.21 -14.76
CA LEU A 19 35.65 5.99 -16.15
C LEU A 19 36.93 6.71 -16.52
N ASP A 20 37.23 7.87 -15.89
CA ASP A 20 38.45 8.64 -16.16
C ASP A 20 39.74 7.95 -15.68
N ILE A 21 39.64 7.07 -14.68
CA ILE A 21 40.78 6.31 -14.19
C ILE A 21 41.22 5.20 -15.20
N ALA A 22 40.26 4.65 -15.96
CA ALA A 22 40.57 3.63 -16.97
C ALA A 22 41.17 4.22 -18.25
N GLY A 23 40.82 5.47 -18.60
CA GLY A 23 41.35 6.13 -19.83
C GLY A 23 42.79 6.62 -19.74
N GLY A 24 43.27 6.95 -18.52
CA GLY A 24 44.63 7.49 -18.32
C GLY A 24 45.75 6.47 -18.47
N VAL A 25 45.47 5.17 -18.39
CA VAL A 25 46.48 4.10 -18.40
C VAL A 25 46.88 3.69 -19.84
N ILE A 26 46.01 3.93 -20.82
CA ILE A 26 46.24 3.46 -22.22
C ILE A 26 47.28 4.30 -22.97
N GLY A 27 47.43 5.58 -22.61
CA GLY A 27 48.36 6.49 -23.31
C GLY A 27 49.83 6.33 -22.95
N GLY A 28 50.18 5.70 -21.82
CA GLY A 28 51.57 5.62 -21.31
C GLY A 28 52.38 4.43 -21.75
N LEU A 29 51.77 3.41 -22.33
CA LEU A 29 52.42 2.10 -22.55
C LEU A 29 53.16 1.92 -23.90
N GLY A 30 53.05 2.87 -24.85
CA GLY A 30 53.65 2.74 -26.19
C GLY A 30 55.18 2.82 -26.29
N GLY A 31 55.85 3.23 -25.22
CA GLY A 31 57.29 3.54 -25.28
C GLY A 31 58.29 2.54 -24.64
N ILE A 32 57.75 1.50 -23.94
CA ILE A 32 58.59 0.75 -22.99
C ILE A 32 58.82 -0.74 -23.37
N LEU A 33 58.76 -1.08 -24.61
CA LEU A 33 58.66 -2.49 -25.03
C LEU A 33 60.01 -3.19 -25.34
N GLN A 34 61.12 -2.68 -24.94
CA GLN A 34 62.44 -3.31 -25.35
C GLN A 34 63.20 -4.06 -24.26
N ASN A 35 62.74 -4.14 -23.03
CA ASN A 35 63.56 -4.81 -21.99
C ASN A 35 62.69 -5.74 -21.09
N ARG A 36 63.21 -6.93 -20.74
CA ARG A 36 62.50 -7.88 -19.79
C ARG A 36 62.08 -7.25 -18.48
N ALA A 37 62.82 -6.23 -18.01
CA ALA A 37 62.44 -5.47 -16.82
C ALA A 37 61.14 -4.68 -16.99
N SER A 38 60.86 -4.20 -18.21
CA SER A 38 59.64 -3.47 -18.51
C SER A 38 58.38 -4.37 -18.52
N ILE A 39 58.50 -5.62 -19.00
CA ILE A 39 57.44 -6.62 -18.98
C ILE A 39 57.09 -7.01 -17.54
N ALA A 40 58.11 -7.22 -16.70
CA ALA A 40 57.89 -7.52 -15.28
C ALA A 40 57.21 -6.36 -14.54
N HIS A 41 57.57 -5.11 -14.86
CA HIS A 41 56.93 -3.92 -14.32
C HIS A 41 55.48 -3.79 -14.82
N ALA A 42 55.25 -3.98 -16.13
CA ALA A 42 53.89 -3.96 -16.71
C ALA A 42 52.96 -5.03 -16.07
N ASN A 43 53.47 -6.24 -15.86
CA ASN A 43 52.71 -7.29 -15.17
C ASN A 43 52.42 -6.93 -13.71
N LYS A 44 53.33 -6.31 -12.97
CA LYS A 44 53.09 -5.81 -11.60
C LYS A 44 52.03 -4.71 -11.58
N VAL A 45 52.11 -3.77 -12.54
CA VAL A 45 51.09 -2.71 -12.67
C VAL A 45 49.74 -3.30 -13.03
N ALA A 46 49.68 -4.27 -13.95
CA ALA A 46 48.45 -4.97 -14.31
C ALA A 46 47.87 -5.76 -13.13
N ASP A 47 48.69 -6.44 -12.34
CA ASP A 47 48.26 -7.15 -11.12
C ASP A 47 47.73 -6.15 -10.07
N HIS A 48 48.43 -5.04 -9.86
CA HIS A 48 47.96 -3.99 -8.94
C HIS A 48 46.64 -3.38 -9.39
N ASN A 49 46.51 -3.05 -10.68
CA ASN A 49 45.26 -2.51 -11.22
C ASN A 49 44.09 -3.53 -11.11
N TYR A 50 44.38 -4.81 -11.32
CA TYR A 50 43.40 -5.87 -11.11
C TYR A 50 42.99 -5.97 -9.65
N GLU A 51 43.94 -5.93 -8.70
CA GLU A 51 43.63 -5.95 -7.26
C GLU A 51 42.78 -4.76 -6.85
N MET A 52 43.11 -3.55 -7.33
CA MET A 52 42.33 -2.34 -7.10
C MET A 52 40.92 -2.46 -7.69
N ALA A 53 40.79 -3.02 -8.90
CA ALA A 53 39.49 -3.25 -9.51
C ALA A 53 38.65 -4.28 -8.72
N VAL A 54 39.28 -5.37 -8.27
CA VAL A 54 38.63 -6.38 -7.41
C VAL A 54 38.18 -5.77 -6.09
N GLN A 55 39.04 -4.95 -5.47
CA GLN A 55 38.71 -4.28 -4.23
C GLN A 55 37.53 -3.30 -4.42
N GLY A 56 37.56 -2.47 -5.47
CA GLY A 56 36.49 -1.56 -5.80
C GLY A 56 35.13 -2.27 -6.04
N VAL A 57 35.15 -3.45 -6.69
CA VAL A 57 33.94 -4.26 -6.86
C VAL A 57 33.49 -4.86 -5.54
N ARG A 58 34.39 -5.31 -4.68
CA ARG A 58 34.03 -5.82 -3.34
C ARG A 58 33.38 -4.74 -2.47
N ASP A 59 33.95 -3.53 -2.46
CA ASP A 59 33.44 -2.41 -1.67
C ASP A 59 32.07 -2.00 -2.16
N LYS A 60 31.86 -1.88 -3.47
CA LYS A 60 30.56 -1.62 -4.07
C LYS A 60 29.53 -2.72 -3.77
N ASN A 61 29.95 -3.99 -3.84
CA ASN A 61 29.04 -5.09 -3.50
C ASN A 61 28.69 -5.10 -2.01
N ALA A 62 29.61 -4.73 -1.13
CA ALA A 62 29.33 -4.55 0.30
C ALA A 62 28.33 -3.42 0.54
N GLU A 63 28.50 -2.29 -0.16
CA GLU A 63 27.54 -1.18 -0.13
C GLU A 63 26.15 -1.61 -0.65
N LEU A 64 26.09 -2.28 -1.81
CA LEU A 64 24.82 -2.79 -2.37
C LEU A 64 24.15 -3.80 -1.43
N ALA A 65 24.93 -4.66 -0.77
CA ALA A 65 24.41 -5.60 0.22
C ALA A 65 23.81 -4.88 1.43
N SER A 66 24.50 -3.84 1.93
CA SER A 66 24.00 -3.02 3.05
C SER A 66 22.72 -2.29 2.69
N LEU A 67 22.62 -1.71 1.49
CA LEU A 67 21.42 -1.05 0.98
C LEU A 67 20.25 -2.03 0.81
N ASN A 68 20.51 -3.22 0.25
CA ASN A 68 19.48 -4.25 0.13
C ASN A 68 18.98 -4.72 1.50
N LYS A 69 19.87 -4.83 2.49
CA LYS A 69 19.51 -5.15 3.87
C LYS A 69 18.67 -4.04 4.48
N PHE A 70 19.09 -2.79 4.35
CA PHE A 70 18.34 -1.63 4.86
C PHE A 70 16.93 -1.56 4.27
N ASP A 71 16.79 -1.76 2.95
CA ASP A 71 15.48 -1.77 2.28
C ASP A 71 14.59 -2.91 2.82
N THR A 72 15.19 -4.08 3.08
CA THR A 72 14.50 -5.23 3.65
C THR A 72 14.05 -4.96 5.09
N ASP A 73 14.94 -4.43 5.92
CA ASP A 73 14.66 -4.12 7.33
C ASP A 73 13.58 -3.03 7.44
N THR A 74 13.67 -1.99 6.61
CA THR A 74 12.66 -0.92 6.54
C THR A 74 11.29 -1.48 6.16
N ARG A 75 11.26 -2.39 5.19
CA ARG A 75 10.00 -3.04 4.80
C ARG A 75 9.43 -3.89 5.93
N ASN A 76 10.25 -4.72 6.56
CA ASN A 76 9.84 -5.56 7.68
C ASN A 76 9.28 -4.72 8.82
N TYR A 77 9.92 -3.58 9.13
CA TYR A 77 9.44 -2.62 10.11
C TYR A 77 8.06 -2.04 9.72
N LYS A 78 7.87 -1.65 8.45
CA LYS A 78 6.57 -1.17 7.96
C LYS A 78 5.48 -2.25 8.05
N ILE A 79 5.81 -3.50 7.73
CA ILE A 79 4.90 -4.65 7.87
C ILE A 79 4.53 -4.85 9.36
N ASP A 80 5.49 -4.76 10.24
CA ASP A 80 5.26 -4.91 11.68
C ASP A 80 4.33 -3.81 12.23
N ILE A 81 4.58 -2.54 11.87
CA ILE A 81 3.69 -1.43 12.20
C ILE A 81 2.29 -1.64 11.63
N ALA A 82 2.18 -2.02 10.35
CA ALA A 82 0.89 -2.25 9.73
C ALA A 82 0.08 -3.32 10.46
N ASN A 83 0.72 -4.44 10.80
CA ASN A 83 0.06 -5.56 11.48
C ASN A 83 -0.26 -5.27 12.96
N LYS A 84 0.63 -4.59 13.68
CA LYS A 84 0.47 -4.34 15.11
C LYS A 84 -0.45 -3.17 15.44
N TYR A 85 -0.46 -2.15 14.58
CA TYR A 85 -1.15 -0.91 14.90
C TYR A 85 -2.21 -0.53 13.86
N LEU A 86 -1.87 -0.46 12.57
CA LEU A 86 -2.77 0.11 11.57
C LEU A 86 -3.97 -0.79 11.27
N LEU A 87 -3.76 -2.07 11.03
CA LEU A 87 -4.84 -3.01 10.75
C LEU A 87 -5.78 -3.22 11.95
N PRO A 88 -5.29 -3.39 13.20
CA PRO A 88 -6.16 -3.40 14.38
C PRO A 88 -6.96 -2.11 14.54
N GLN A 89 -6.35 -0.93 14.36
CA GLN A 89 -7.02 0.36 14.44
C GLN A 89 -8.15 0.51 13.40
N ILE A 90 -7.91 0.09 12.14
CA ILE A 90 -8.95 0.07 11.11
C ILE A 90 -10.11 -0.85 11.51
N ARG A 91 -9.79 -2.03 12.03
CA ARG A 91 -10.80 -3.00 12.51
C ARG A 91 -11.61 -2.45 13.67
N GLU A 92 -10.96 -1.85 14.65
CA GLU A 92 -11.61 -1.25 15.81
C GLU A 92 -12.53 -0.09 15.40
N SER A 93 -12.07 0.81 14.55
CA SER A 93 -12.87 1.90 13.99
C SER A 93 -14.09 1.39 13.24
N ALA A 94 -13.96 0.32 12.44
CA ALA A 94 -15.08 -0.31 11.77
C ALA A 94 -16.07 -0.93 12.78
N GLN A 95 -15.59 -1.61 13.81
CA GLN A 95 -16.43 -2.16 14.87
C GLN A 95 -17.20 -1.09 15.61
N GLN A 96 -16.54 0.01 16.01
CA GLN A 96 -17.21 1.15 16.64
C GLN A 96 -18.32 1.73 15.77
N SER A 97 -18.06 1.86 14.47
CA SER A 97 -19.06 2.31 13.49
C SER A 97 -20.24 1.34 13.38
N TYR A 98 -20.00 0.02 13.38
CA TYR A 98 -21.07 -0.98 13.40
C TYR A 98 -21.91 -0.90 14.67
N TYR A 99 -21.28 -0.76 15.84
CA TYR A 99 -21.99 -0.60 17.11
C TYR A 99 -22.85 0.66 17.12
N ALA A 100 -22.33 1.79 16.61
CA ALA A 100 -23.10 3.02 16.53
C ALA A 100 -24.32 2.88 15.61
N ILE A 101 -24.19 2.22 14.45
CA ILE A 101 -25.31 1.95 13.53
C ILE A 101 -26.34 1.02 14.20
N ALA A 102 -25.89 -0.08 14.81
CA ALA A 102 -26.75 -1.03 15.49
C ALA A 102 -27.51 -0.39 16.66
N LEU A 103 -26.83 0.43 17.47
CA LEU A 103 -27.43 1.17 18.58
C LEU A 103 -28.50 2.15 18.07
N GLY A 104 -28.19 2.89 17.00
CA GLY A 104 -29.17 3.80 16.38
C GLY A 104 -30.40 3.08 15.86
N GLN A 105 -30.25 1.89 15.25
CA GLN A 105 -31.37 1.06 14.83
C GLN A 105 -32.22 0.56 16.03
N TYR A 106 -31.55 0.10 17.08
CA TYR A 106 -32.22 -0.37 18.29
C TYR A 106 -33.03 0.75 18.96
N GLN A 107 -32.45 1.95 19.09
CA GLN A 107 -33.17 3.12 19.63
C GLN A 107 -34.38 3.50 18.77
N ALA A 108 -34.24 3.46 17.45
CA ALA A 108 -35.31 3.73 16.53
C ALA A 108 -36.46 2.67 16.63
N ASP A 109 -36.10 1.39 16.76
CA ASP A 109 -37.05 0.29 16.94
C ASP A 109 -37.80 0.43 18.30
N GLN A 110 -37.13 0.86 19.37
CA GLN A 110 -37.75 1.16 20.65
C GLN A 110 -38.75 2.33 20.56
N GLN A 111 -38.36 3.42 19.89
CA GLN A 111 -39.25 4.55 19.65
C GLN A 111 -40.49 4.14 18.85
N ASP A 112 -40.30 3.32 17.81
CA ASP A 112 -41.43 2.79 17.03
C ASP A 112 -42.37 1.91 17.86
N ALA A 113 -41.80 1.06 18.74
CA ALA A 113 -42.57 0.23 19.64
C ALA A 113 -43.41 1.10 20.61
N PHE A 114 -42.81 2.15 21.17
CA PHE A 114 -43.50 3.11 22.04
C PHE A 114 -44.64 3.84 21.31
N ILE A 115 -44.35 4.38 20.10
CA ILE A 115 -45.34 5.07 19.28
C ILE A 115 -46.50 4.13 18.92
N ARG A 116 -46.23 2.86 18.59
CA ARG A 116 -47.28 1.84 18.35
C ARG A 116 -48.12 1.60 19.58
N GLY A 117 -47.50 1.54 20.75
CA GLY A 117 -48.21 1.40 22.03
C GLY A 117 -49.18 2.57 22.30
N GLU A 118 -48.66 3.79 22.17
CA GLU A 118 -49.47 5.02 22.32
C GLU A 118 -50.63 5.11 21.31
N MET A 119 -50.33 4.77 20.06
CA MET A 119 -51.38 4.72 19.03
C MET A 119 -52.47 3.70 19.37
N ASN A 120 -52.07 2.49 19.77
CA ASN A 120 -53.05 1.46 20.15
C ASN A 120 -53.93 1.95 21.31
N ARG A 121 -53.35 2.61 22.31
CA ARG A 121 -54.10 3.19 23.44
C ARG A 121 -55.08 4.23 22.93
N LYS A 122 -54.65 5.22 22.13
CA LYS A 122 -55.52 6.26 21.57
C LYS A 122 -56.64 5.69 20.71
N PHE A 123 -56.37 4.68 19.88
CA PHE A 123 -57.41 4.00 19.10
C PHE A 123 -58.42 3.28 19.97
N THR A 124 -57.98 2.64 21.07
CA THR A 124 -58.90 1.99 22.02
C THR A 124 -59.77 3.01 22.73
N GLU A 125 -59.20 4.14 23.16
CA GLU A 125 -59.93 5.24 23.77
C GLU A 125 -60.96 5.86 22.80
N GLN A 126 -60.55 6.16 21.55
CA GLN A 126 -61.44 6.68 20.51
C GLN A 126 -62.53 5.70 20.15
N HIS A 127 -62.26 4.41 20.12
CA HIS A 127 -63.23 3.38 19.85
C HIS A 127 -64.24 3.31 21.00
N GLY A 128 -63.81 3.38 22.25
CA GLY A 128 -64.67 3.43 23.42
C GLY A 128 -65.58 4.67 23.46
N THR A 129 -65.01 5.87 23.18
CA THR A 129 -65.76 7.12 23.11
C THR A 129 -66.80 7.13 21.98
N ASN A 130 -66.40 6.59 20.78
CA ASN A 130 -67.38 6.49 19.67
C ASN A 130 -68.53 5.54 19.96
N ILE A 131 -68.29 4.42 20.63
CA ILE A 131 -69.37 3.52 21.05
C ILE A 131 -70.28 4.19 22.08
N ALA A 132 -69.68 4.89 23.05
CA ALA A 132 -70.44 5.58 24.08
C ALA A 132 -71.30 6.73 23.52
N SER A 133 -70.74 7.51 22.56
CA SER A 133 -71.48 8.66 21.97
C SER A 133 -72.57 8.27 21.01
N LEU A 134 -72.53 7.12 20.36
CA LEU A 134 -73.50 6.67 19.38
C LEU A 134 -74.75 5.96 20.05
N GLY A 135 -74.67 5.70 21.35
CA GLY A 135 -75.74 5.05 22.12
C GLY A 135 -75.97 3.58 21.73
N ALA A 136 -76.61 2.84 22.64
CA ALA A 136 -76.84 1.40 22.45
C ALA A 136 -77.80 1.04 21.29
N GLY A 137 -78.53 2.01 20.76
CA GLY A 137 -79.57 1.78 19.72
C GLY A 137 -79.12 1.91 18.27
N ASN A 138 -77.95 2.51 17.99
CA ASN A 138 -77.47 2.76 16.60
C ASN A 138 -76.39 1.80 16.17
N ARG A 139 -76.74 0.56 15.94
CA ARG A 139 -75.80 -0.51 15.54
C ARG A 139 -75.09 -0.21 14.22
N THR A 140 -75.74 0.43 13.27
CA THR A 140 -75.16 0.77 11.96
C THR A 140 -74.12 1.87 12.08
N GLY A 141 -74.33 2.90 12.87
CA GLY A 141 -73.39 3.96 13.17
C GLY A 141 -72.19 3.45 13.94
N GLN A 142 -72.37 2.55 14.91
CA GLN A 142 -71.26 1.90 15.62
C GLN A 142 -70.35 1.07 14.68
N LEU A 143 -70.94 0.31 13.77
CA LEU A 143 -70.17 -0.46 12.75
C LEU A 143 -69.48 0.43 11.78
N ALA A 144 -70.04 1.53 11.34
CA ALA A 144 -69.36 2.49 10.45
C ALA A 144 -68.19 3.17 11.16
N GLY A 145 -68.38 3.65 12.39
CA GLY A 145 -67.31 4.23 13.20
C GLY A 145 -66.13 3.25 13.46
N ALA A 146 -66.49 2.00 13.81
CA ALA A 146 -65.48 0.95 14.00
C ALA A 146 -64.68 0.65 12.73
N LYS A 147 -65.32 0.61 11.54
CA LYS A 147 -64.63 0.44 10.25
C LYS A 147 -63.70 1.61 9.93
N MET A 148 -64.11 2.85 10.17
CA MET A 148 -63.31 4.05 9.92
C MET A 148 -62.09 4.07 10.83
N THR A 149 -62.22 3.79 12.11
CA THR A 149 -61.11 3.74 13.07
C THR A 149 -60.15 2.59 12.74
N ALA A 150 -60.66 1.40 12.42
CA ALA A 150 -59.86 0.26 12.01
C ALA A 150 -59.07 0.55 10.72
N GLY A 151 -59.71 1.20 9.73
CA GLY A 151 -59.05 1.60 8.49
C GLY A 151 -57.96 2.67 8.69
N ALA A 152 -58.19 3.65 9.57
CA ALA A 152 -57.20 4.65 9.92
C ALA A 152 -55.99 4.02 10.64
N ARG A 153 -56.26 3.10 11.61
CA ARG A 153 -55.22 2.33 12.30
C ARG A 153 -54.39 1.49 11.32
N GLY A 154 -55.05 0.79 10.39
CA GLY A 154 -54.36 -0.03 9.38
C GLY A 154 -53.39 0.79 8.52
N ARG A 155 -53.84 1.94 8.00
CA ARG A 155 -52.98 2.85 7.21
C ARG A 155 -51.75 3.36 8.01
N MET A 156 -51.95 3.76 9.26
CA MET A 156 -50.84 4.23 10.11
C MET A 156 -49.83 3.12 10.42
N LEU A 157 -50.32 1.92 10.75
CA LEU A 157 -49.40 0.77 10.97
C LEU A 157 -48.65 0.40 9.72
N GLN A 158 -49.27 0.49 8.55
CA GLN A 158 -48.59 0.28 7.27
C GLN A 158 -47.49 1.31 7.05
N GLN A 159 -47.76 2.61 7.21
CA GLN A 159 -46.79 3.68 7.08
C GLN A 159 -45.61 3.52 8.05
N MET A 160 -45.87 3.10 9.29
CA MET A 160 -44.81 2.82 10.26
C MET A 160 -43.96 1.61 9.85
N SER A 161 -44.59 0.56 9.32
CA SER A 161 -43.89 -0.60 8.80
C SER A 161 -42.95 -0.23 7.62
N GLU A 162 -43.48 0.57 6.68
CA GLU A 162 -42.69 1.06 5.53
C GLU A 162 -41.52 1.93 5.98
N LYS A 163 -41.72 2.85 6.93
CA LYS A 163 -40.63 3.65 7.53
C LYS A 163 -39.62 2.77 8.26
N GLY A 164 -40.05 1.76 8.99
CA GLY A 164 -39.19 0.81 9.69
C GLY A 164 -38.35 -0.01 8.71
N MET A 165 -38.94 -0.51 7.61
CA MET A 165 -38.22 -1.20 6.56
C MET A 165 -37.21 -0.28 5.88
N GLY A 166 -37.59 0.96 5.56
CA GLY A 166 -36.67 1.95 4.98
C GLY A 166 -35.45 2.23 5.86
N ARG A 167 -35.65 2.39 7.18
CA ARG A 167 -34.53 2.59 8.14
C ARG A 167 -33.60 1.38 8.24
N ARG A 168 -34.17 0.17 8.26
CA ARG A 168 -33.34 -1.06 8.26
C ARG A 168 -32.53 -1.20 6.99
N ALA A 169 -33.10 -0.90 5.83
CA ALA A 169 -32.38 -0.89 4.56
C ALA A 169 -31.26 0.15 4.56
N GLN A 170 -31.52 1.37 5.06
CA GLN A 170 -30.47 2.40 5.21
C GLN A 170 -29.38 1.98 6.19
N GLY A 171 -29.71 1.32 7.29
CA GLY A 171 -28.74 0.78 8.22
C GLY A 171 -27.86 -0.31 7.61
N GLN A 172 -28.44 -1.21 6.83
CA GLN A 172 -27.67 -2.22 6.08
C GLN A 172 -26.74 -1.59 5.05
N LEU A 173 -27.21 -0.57 4.31
CA LEU A 173 -26.36 0.18 3.38
C LEU A 173 -25.21 0.89 4.10
N ALA A 174 -25.47 1.49 5.27
CA ALA A 174 -24.44 2.12 6.09
C ALA A 174 -23.40 1.10 6.58
N MET A 175 -23.83 -0.09 7.05
CA MET A 175 -22.92 -1.17 7.43
C MET A 175 -22.06 -1.65 6.25
N ASN A 176 -22.67 -1.87 5.09
CA ASN A 176 -21.94 -2.27 3.89
C ASN A 176 -20.94 -1.20 3.45
N LYS A 177 -21.30 0.08 3.53
CA LYS A 177 -20.38 1.19 3.25
C LYS A 177 -19.18 1.20 4.21
N THR A 178 -19.43 1.01 5.51
CA THR A 178 -18.39 0.90 6.52
C THR A 178 -17.45 -0.29 6.24
N ALA A 179 -18.01 -1.46 5.87
CA ALA A 179 -17.22 -2.63 5.49
C ALA A 179 -16.30 -2.34 4.30
N LEU A 180 -16.84 -1.74 3.24
CA LEU A 180 -16.07 -1.38 2.04
C LEU A 180 -14.98 -0.34 2.34
N GLN A 181 -15.27 0.65 3.20
CA GLN A 181 -14.29 1.64 3.63
C GLN A 181 -13.15 1.00 4.43
N ALA A 182 -13.48 0.13 5.38
CA ALA A 182 -12.47 -0.61 6.15
C ALA A 182 -11.62 -1.52 5.26
N GLN A 183 -12.24 -2.21 4.29
CA GLN A 183 -11.53 -3.04 3.33
C GLN A 183 -10.59 -2.22 2.45
N ARG A 184 -11.03 -1.07 1.93
CA ARG A 184 -10.19 -0.16 1.14
C ARG A 184 -9.02 0.36 1.97
N ALA A 185 -9.26 0.86 3.17
CA ALA A 185 -8.22 1.32 4.07
C ALA A 185 -7.20 0.21 4.40
N ALA A 186 -7.66 -1.01 4.66
CA ALA A 186 -6.77 -2.15 4.87
C ALA A 186 -5.96 -2.47 3.61
N THR A 187 -6.58 -2.43 2.42
CA THR A 187 -5.89 -2.67 1.14
C THR A 187 -4.83 -1.60 0.88
N GLU A 188 -5.13 -0.32 1.12
CA GLU A 188 -4.16 0.79 0.98
C GLU A 188 -2.94 0.63 1.88
N VAL A 189 -3.13 0.10 3.10
CA VAL A 189 -2.03 -0.19 4.02
C VAL A 189 -1.20 -1.39 3.56
N VAL A 190 -1.85 -2.43 3.05
CA VAL A 190 -1.21 -3.72 2.73
C VAL A 190 -0.63 -3.77 1.32
N ALA A 191 -1.27 -3.12 0.34
CA ALA A 191 -0.85 -3.18 -1.07
C ALA A 191 0.63 -2.76 -1.30
N PRO A 192 1.14 -1.66 -0.71
CA PRO A 192 2.55 -1.28 -0.88
C PRO A 192 3.52 -2.29 -0.27
N LEU A 193 3.07 -3.06 0.73
CA LEU A 193 3.90 -4.04 1.44
C LEU A 193 4.06 -5.35 0.65
N HIS A 194 3.13 -5.65 -0.26
CA HIS A 194 3.18 -6.82 -1.12
C HIS A 194 3.90 -6.59 -2.46
N MET A 195 4.30 -5.36 -2.76
CA MET A 195 5.08 -5.09 -3.97
C MET A 195 6.42 -5.83 -3.89
N PRO A 196 6.87 -6.49 -4.99
CA PRO A 196 8.16 -7.15 -5.02
C PRO A 196 9.27 -6.12 -4.77
N GLN A 197 10.24 -6.48 -3.90
CA GLN A 197 11.40 -5.64 -3.69
C GLN A 197 12.34 -5.76 -4.87
N TYR A 198 12.75 -4.61 -5.41
CA TYR A 198 13.86 -4.55 -6.34
C TYR A 198 15.15 -4.75 -5.54
N LYS A 199 15.76 -5.94 -5.67
CA LYS A 199 17.10 -6.17 -5.12
C LYS A 199 18.12 -5.66 -6.11
N ARG A 200 18.97 -4.74 -5.66
CA ARG A 200 20.11 -4.25 -6.46
C ARG A 200 21.03 -5.41 -6.78
N LYS A 201 21.29 -5.59 -8.07
CA LYS A 201 22.14 -6.68 -8.56
C LYS A 201 23.59 -6.39 -8.19
N MET A 202 24.28 -7.38 -7.64
CA MET A 202 25.70 -7.29 -7.35
C MET A 202 26.53 -7.27 -8.63
N LEU A 203 27.64 -6.55 -8.60
CA LEU A 203 28.58 -6.47 -9.69
C LEU A 203 29.37 -7.78 -9.80
N SER A 204 29.59 -8.24 -11.02
CA SER A 204 30.47 -9.38 -11.28
C SER A 204 31.93 -9.02 -11.01
N MET A 205 32.71 -9.96 -10.48
CA MET A 205 34.15 -9.76 -10.30
C MET A 205 34.84 -9.58 -11.64
N PRO A 206 35.81 -8.65 -11.75
CA PRO A 206 36.61 -8.48 -12.95
C PRO A 206 37.38 -9.75 -13.20
N LYS A 207 37.54 -10.12 -14.47
CA LYS A 207 38.38 -11.24 -14.87
C LYS A 207 39.83 -10.76 -14.95
N ARG A 208 40.75 -11.56 -14.43
CA ARG A 208 42.20 -11.29 -14.57
C ARG A 208 42.57 -11.43 -16.04
N GLY A 209 43.20 -10.41 -16.59
CA GLY A 209 43.72 -10.46 -17.94
C GLY A 209 44.90 -11.44 -18.07
N PRO A 210 45.20 -11.94 -19.27
CA PRO A 210 46.36 -12.77 -19.50
C PRO A 210 47.64 -11.99 -19.19
N ARG A 211 48.64 -12.66 -18.60
CA ARG A 211 49.95 -12.06 -18.36
C ARG A 211 50.68 -11.88 -19.68
N GLN A 212 51.43 -10.77 -19.80
CA GLN A 212 52.24 -10.51 -20.98
C GLN A 212 53.41 -11.51 -21.04
N SER A 213 53.54 -12.18 -22.19
CA SER A 213 54.72 -12.92 -22.59
C SER A 213 55.45 -12.16 -23.72
N SER A 214 56.70 -12.50 -24.03
CA SER A 214 57.53 -11.77 -24.96
C SER A 214 57.04 -11.68 -26.42
N ASP A 215 55.97 -12.38 -26.83
CA ASP A 215 55.43 -12.38 -28.20
C ASP A 215 54.11 -11.55 -28.34
N PHE A 216 53.87 -10.56 -27.52
CA PHE A 216 52.54 -10.18 -27.07
C PHE A 216 51.95 -8.88 -27.65
N MET A 217 52.50 -8.29 -28.68
CA MET A 217 52.03 -7.00 -29.22
C MET A 217 50.63 -7.08 -29.88
N SER A 218 50.24 -8.22 -30.41
CA SER A 218 48.93 -8.35 -31.09
C SER A 218 47.76 -8.59 -30.14
N GLU A 219 48.00 -9.17 -28.96
CA GLU A 219 46.94 -9.45 -27.99
C GLU A 219 46.57 -8.24 -27.11
N LEU A 220 47.49 -7.27 -26.98
CA LEU A 220 47.26 -6.07 -26.17
C LEU A 220 46.11 -5.20 -26.72
N MET A 221 45.93 -5.17 -28.04
CA MET A 221 44.81 -4.44 -28.65
C MET A 221 43.44 -5.10 -28.45
N ILE A 222 43.42 -6.42 -28.30
CA ILE A 222 42.18 -7.16 -28.09
C ILE A 222 41.65 -6.97 -26.66
N MET A 223 42.56 -6.82 -25.70
CA MET A 223 42.20 -6.66 -24.28
C MET A 223 41.57 -5.31 -23.94
N GLY A 224 42.02 -4.22 -24.55
CA GLY A 224 41.44 -2.89 -24.34
C GLY A 224 39.94 -2.84 -24.74
N GLY A 225 39.58 -3.60 -25.77
CA GLY A 225 38.18 -3.67 -26.24
C GLY A 225 37.26 -4.50 -25.36
N SER A 226 37.75 -5.57 -24.71
CA SER A 226 36.93 -6.48 -23.94
C SER A 226 36.56 -5.95 -22.53
N VAL A 227 37.42 -5.11 -21.95
CA VAL A 227 37.13 -4.47 -20.66
C VAL A 227 36.05 -3.38 -20.78
N MET A 228 36.04 -2.68 -21.91
CA MET A 228 35.00 -1.66 -22.17
C MET A 228 33.63 -2.26 -22.52
N GLY A 229 33.57 -3.42 -23.19
CA GLY A 229 32.32 -4.10 -23.53
C GLY A 229 31.59 -4.73 -22.34
N GLY A 230 32.32 -5.14 -21.31
CA GLY A 230 31.73 -5.75 -20.11
C GLY A 230 30.99 -4.78 -19.20
N ILE A 231 31.35 -3.49 -19.25
CA ILE A 231 30.72 -2.44 -18.42
C ILE A 231 29.42 -1.92 -19.07
N ALA A 232 29.38 -1.86 -20.41
CA ALA A 232 28.19 -1.38 -21.13
C ALA A 232 27.00 -2.33 -21.01
N ASN A 233 27.22 -3.65 -20.91
CA ASN A 233 26.16 -4.64 -20.77
C ASN A 233 25.63 -4.83 -19.32
N ALA A 234 26.24 -4.19 -18.33
CA ALA A 234 25.78 -4.26 -16.95
C ALA A 234 24.78 -3.13 -16.59
N VAL A 235 24.54 -2.18 -17.49
CA VAL A 235 23.68 -0.98 -17.27
C VAL A 235 22.39 -1.05 -18.09
N ALA A 236 22.26 -2.02 -19.00
CA ALA A 236 21.02 -2.33 -19.71
C ALA A 236 20.31 -3.50 -19.03
#